data_3bd285f6c50a176e964d921e45e8b809
#
_entry.id   3bd285f6c50a176e964d921e45e8b809
#
_cell.length_a   1.000
_cell.length_b   1.000
_cell.length_c   1.000
_cell.angle_alpha   90.00
_cell.angle_beta   90.00
_cell.angle_gamma   90.00
#
_symmetry.space_group_name_H-M   'P 1'
#
loop_
_entity.id
_entity.type
_entity.pdbx_description
1 polymer ?
#
loop_
_entity_poly.entity_id
_entity_poly.type
_entity_poly.pdbx_seq_one_letter_code
_entity_poly.pdbx_strand_id
1 'polypeptide(L)'
;MIQTEKDIHSIQELYRQRAQEFQANSERLHSKYQRFALVRLLAFFGSVALIILIWQYSGLAGIVAIVVFLLAFYRFMTWHQAIKREQEHQAELALINQNELATLDHDFTMFADGAAYQDPLHPNSIDLDLFGPYSFYQYTNRTSTALGANYLASMLTTNVDSTTIQKRQASIKELSADLEWRQHFLAYGRKAEDTLEQVNLLKKWIKQAPFIIPNRLLRALLILMPILTTAVFAWFLYQQQFFFGVLSLLPALALLRKHVLKVNSVHEQTTHAEKALRHYALLIKHIETKGFETEHLQDL
;
A
#
# COMPACT_ATOMS: atom_id res chain seq x y z
N MET A 1 4.53 -31.54 -30.84
CA MET A 1 5.49 -31.72 -29.72
C MET A 1 6.67 -30.74 -29.83
N ILE A 2 7.44 -30.71 -30.91
CA ILE A 2 8.60 -29.80 -31.11
C ILE A 2 8.22 -28.31 -31.10
N GLN A 3 7.06 -27.93 -31.66
CA GLN A 3 6.56 -26.55 -31.66
C GLN A 3 6.22 -26.08 -30.24
N THR A 4 5.55 -26.94 -29.47
CA THR A 4 5.16 -26.66 -28.08
C THR A 4 6.37 -26.48 -27.15
N GLU A 5 7.45 -27.27 -27.33
CA GLU A 5 8.69 -27.12 -26.58
C GLU A 5 9.42 -25.80 -26.88
N LYS A 6 9.44 -25.38 -28.17
CA LYS A 6 10.00 -24.07 -28.56
C LYS A 6 9.21 -22.92 -27.94
N ASP A 7 7.89 -23.04 -27.92
CA ASP A 7 7.00 -22.01 -27.35
C ASP A 7 7.21 -21.90 -25.83
N ILE A 8 7.33 -23.04 -25.12
CA ILE A 8 7.61 -23.06 -23.67
C ILE A 8 8.98 -22.43 -23.37
N HIS A 9 10.01 -22.79 -24.13
CA HIS A 9 11.35 -22.23 -23.96
C HIS A 9 11.38 -20.72 -24.18
N SER A 10 10.65 -20.21 -25.17
CA SER A 10 10.54 -18.77 -25.43
C SER A 10 9.83 -18.03 -24.28
N ILE A 11 8.79 -18.63 -23.69
CA ILE A 11 8.07 -18.10 -22.53
C ILE A 11 8.97 -18.11 -21.28
N GLN A 12 9.71 -19.19 -21.02
CA GLN A 12 10.67 -19.25 -19.93
C GLN A 12 11.74 -18.16 -20.05
N GLU A 13 12.28 -17.96 -21.25
CA GLU A 13 13.28 -16.93 -21.46
C GLU A 13 12.71 -15.52 -21.25
N LEU A 14 11.49 -15.25 -21.71
CA LEU A 14 10.81 -14.00 -21.49
C LEU A 14 10.66 -13.70 -19.98
N TYR A 15 10.14 -14.65 -19.18
CA TYR A 15 9.98 -14.45 -17.75
C TYR A 15 11.33 -14.33 -17.03
N ARG A 16 12.37 -15.05 -17.47
CA ARG A 16 13.73 -14.95 -16.93
C ARG A 16 14.33 -13.56 -17.15
N GLN A 17 14.23 -13.05 -18.38
CA GLN A 17 14.73 -11.72 -18.72
C GLN A 17 14.00 -10.63 -17.92
N ARG A 18 12.67 -10.71 -17.84
CA ARG A 18 11.87 -9.77 -17.06
C ARG A 18 12.20 -9.84 -15.56
N ALA A 19 12.36 -11.04 -15.00
CA ALA A 19 12.75 -11.21 -13.59
C ALA A 19 14.11 -10.54 -13.30
N GLN A 20 15.10 -10.75 -14.17
CA GLN A 20 16.43 -10.15 -14.03
C GLN A 20 16.41 -8.64 -14.19
N GLU A 21 15.68 -8.12 -15.17
CA GLU A 21 15.55 -6.68 -15.40
C GLU A 21 14.90 -5.98 -14.21
N PHE A 22 13.78 -6.47 -13.72
CA PHE A 22 13.07 -5.89 -12.58
C PHE A 22 13.88 -6.02 -11.27
N GLN A 23 14.60 -7.13 -11.10
CA GLN A 23 15.50 -7.32 -9.95
C GLN A 23 16.64 -6.30 -10.00
N ALA A 24 17.30 -6.13 -11.13
CA ALA A 24 18.37 -5.15 -11.30
C ALA A 24 17.89 -3.70 -11.06
N ASN A 25 16.68 -3.37 -11.55
CA ASN A 25 16.06 -2.07 -11.30
C ASN A 25 15.75 -1.87 -9.80
N SER A 26 15.23 -2.89 -9.11
CA SER A 26 14.98 -2.86 -7.67
C SER A 26 16.28 -2.63 -6.88
N GLU A 27 17.35 -3.34 -7.19
CA GLU A 27 18.65 -3.20 -6.52
C GLU A 27 19.29 -1.81 -6.75
N ARG A 28 19.17 -1.28 -7.97
CA ARG A 28 19.60 0.07 -8.30
C ARG A 28 18.86 1.11 -7.49
N LEU A 29 17.53 0.97 -7.37
CA LEU A 29 16.68 1.87 -6.59
C LEU A 29 16.95 1.71 -5.09
N HIS A 30 17.21 0.51 -4.61
CA HIS A 30 17.62 0.25 -3.23
C HIS A 30 18.93 0.96 -2.87
N SER A 31 19.95 0.84 -3.72
CA SER A 31 21.22 1.54 -3.55
C SER A 31 21.04 3.07 -3.55
N LYS A 32 20.18 3.57 -4.42
CA LYS A 32 19.80 4.98 -4.45
C LYS A 32 19.10 5.39 -3.16
N TYR A 33 18.15 4.61 -2.67
CA TYR A 33 17.43 4.85 -1.41
C TYR A 33 18.40 4.94 -0.22
N GLN A 34 19.36 4.02 -0.11
CA GLN A 34 20.35 4.03 0.97
C GLN A 34 21.27 5.27 0.91
N ARG A 35 21.74 5.66 -0.27
CA ARG A 35 22.53 6.88 -0.44
C ARG A 35 21.76 8.13 -0.01
N PHE A 36 20.49 8.22 -0.36
CA PHE A 36 19.62 9.32 0.07
C PHE A 36 19.37 9.34 1.58
N ALA A 37 19.35 8.19 2.25
CA ALA A 37 19.22 8.12 3.70
C ALA A 37 20.42 8.78 4.40
N LEU A 38 21.64 8.55 3.90
CA LEU A 38 22.86 9.19 4.40
C LEU A 38 22.84 10.70 4.14
N VAL A 39 22.49 11.11 2.90
CA VAL A 39 22.38 12.53 2.54
C VAL A 39 21.37 13.25 3.45
N ARG A 40 20.24 12.60 3.76
CA ARG A 40 19.23 13.14 4.69
C ARG A 40 19.81 13.40 6.08
N LEU A 41 20.59 12.47 6.61
CA LEU A 41 21.21 12.61 7.93
C LEU A 41 22.17 13.79 7.96
N LEU A 42 23.05 13.88 6.96
CA LEU A 42 24.01 14.98 6.84
C LEU A 42 23.31 16.33 6.62
N ALA A 43 22.30 16.38 5.78
CA ALA A 43 21.49 17.58 5.54
C ALA A 43 20.76 18.05 6.80
N PHE A 44 20.24 17.12 7.61
CA PHE A 44 19.58 17.44 8.87
C PHE A 44 20.56 18.13 9.83
N PHE A 45 21.70 17.49 10.14
CA PHE A 45 22.68 18.05 11.07
C PHE A 45 23.30 19.35 10.55
N GLY A 46 23.59 19.42 9.25
CA GLY A 46 24.09 20.64 8.62
C GLY A 46 23.09 21.79 8.71
N SER A 47 21.82 21.52 8.50
CA SER A 47 20.75 22.52 8.61
C SER A 47 20.55 23.00 10.05
N VAL A 48 20.62 22.10 11.03
CA VAL A 48 20.54 22.47 12.46
C VAL A 48 21.70 23.39 12.83
N ALA A 49 22.95 23.04 12.44
CA ALA A 49 24.11 23.87 12.69
C ALA A 49 23.97 25.26 12.04
N LEU A 50 23.51 25.31 10.79
CA LEU A 50 23.27 26.55 10.07
C LEU A 50 22.20 27.42 10.74
N ILE A 51 21.09 26.82 11.18
CA ILE A 51 20.03 27.54 11.91
C ILE A 51 20.54 28.14 13.20
N ILE A 52 21.39 27.42 13.97
CA ILE A 52 22.01 27.92 15.21
C ILE A 52 22.90 29.14 14.89
N LEU A 53 23.69 29.08 13.83
CA LEU A 53 24.54 30.20 13.42
C LEU A 53 23.70 31.43 13.01
N ILE A 54 22.67 31.25 12.20
CA ILE A 54 21.77 32.33 11.77
C ILE A 54 21.08 32.96 12.97
N TRP A 55 20.67 32.15 13.96
CA TRP A 55 20.00 32.63 15.17
C TRP A 55 20.83 33.61 15.98
N GLN A 56 22.14 33.44 16.00
CA GLN A 56 23.09 34.36 16.70
C GLN A 56 23.08 35.78 16.11
N TYR A 57 22.75 35.92 14.83
CA TYR A 57 22.71 37.24 14.16
C TYR A 57 21.33 37.89 14.20
N SER A 58 20.25 37.09 14.04
CA SER A 58 18.88 37.58 14.03
C SER A 58 17.89 36.46 14.33
N GLY A 59 17.11 36.61 15.40
CA GLY A 59 16.08 35.66 15.74
C GLY A 59 15.01 35.54 14.66
N LEU A 60 14.64 36.62 13.96
CA LEU A 60 13.69 36.60 12.84
C LEU A 60 14.22 35.75 11.66
N ALA A 61 15.51 35.98 11.30
CA ALA A 61 16.14 35.19 10.26
C ALA A 61 16.23 33.69 10.63
N GLY A 62 16.48 33.38 11.91
CA GLY A 62 16.45 32.03 12.45
C GLY A 62 15.07 31.35 12.28
N ILE A 63 13.98 32.05 12.60
CA ILE A 63 12.62 31.54 12.41
C ILE A 63 12.33 31.26 10.93
N VAL A 64 12.68 32.17 10.03
CA VAL A 64 12.55 31.98 8.58
C VAL A 64 13.35 30.77 8.11
N ALA A 65 14.59 30.59 8.59
CA ALA A 65 15.44 29.48 8.26
C ALA A 65 14.81 28.13 8.70
N ILE A 66 14.20 28.07 9.89
CA ILE A 66 13.48 26.88 10.37
C ILE A 66 12.31 26.53 9.44
N VAL A 67 11.49 27.52 9.06
CA VAL A 67 10.33 27.28 8.17
C VAL A 67 10.80 26.76 6.80
N VAL A 68 11.81 27.38 6.22
CA VAL A 68 12.39 26.94 4.93
C VAL A 68 12.94 25.52 5.04
N PHE A 69 13.67 25.23 6.12
CA PHE A 69 14.18 23.88 6.38
C PHE A 69 13.04 22.84 6.47
N LEU A 70 11.98 23.12 7.24
CA LEU A 70 10.87 22.19 7.40
C LEU A 70 10.17 21.90 6.06
N LEU A 71 9.96 22.91 5.22
CA LEU A 71 9.37 22.74 3.89
C LEU A 71 10.28 21.91 2.96
N ALA A 72 11.58 22.24 2.93
CA ALA A 72 12.57 21.51 2.14
C ALA A 72 12.70 20.06 2.61
N PHE A 73 12.75 19.84 3.93
CA PHE A 73 12.82 18.50 4.52
C PHE A 73 11.57 17.67 4.23
N TYR A 74 10.38 18.27 4.34
CA TYR A 74 9.12 17.62 3.96
C TYR A 74 9.14 17.19 2.49
N ARG A 75 9.56 18.07 1.58
CA ARG A 75 9.67 17.78 0.15
C ARG A 75 10.66 16.66 -0.14
N PHE A 76 11.78 16.65 0.57
CA PHE A 76 12.78 15.61 0.48
C PHE A 76 12.26 14.25 0.97
N MET A 77 11.53 14.24 2.08
CA MET A 77 10.89 13.03 2.62
C MET A 77 9.88 12.42 1.66
N THR A 78 9.04 13.25 1.02
CA THR A 78 8.07 12.75 0.02
C THR A 78 8.76 12.11 -1.18
N TRP A 79 9.86 12.70 -1.65
CA TRP A 79 10.66 12.16 -2.74
C TRP A 79 11.36 10.85 -2.36
N HIS A 80 11.96 10.80 -1.18
CA HIS A 80 12.59 9.60 -0.65
C HIS A 80 11.59 8.41 -0.54
N GLN A 81 10.37 8.68 -0.08
CA GLN A 81 9.30 7.68 -0.03
C GLN A 81 8.83 7.24 -1.43
N ALA A 82 8.85 8.13 -2.42
CA ALA A 82 8.53 7.77 -3.79
C ALA A 82 9.55 6.77 -4.37
N ILE A 83 10.85 6.97 -4.11
CA ILE A 83 11.91 6.02 -4.52
C ILE A 83 11.70 4.66 -3.87
N LYS A 84 11.35 4.63 -2.57
CA LYS A 84 11.07 3.37 -1.86
C LYS A 84 9.88 2.63 -2.47
N ARG A 85 8.78 3.34 -2.74
CA ARG A 85 7.59 2.74 -3.37
C ARG A 85 7.89 2.15 -4.75
N GLU A 86 8.71 2.85 -5.54
CA GLU A 86 9.12 2.34 -6.86
C GLU A 86 10.02 1.12 -6.73
N GLN A 87 10.97 1.12 -5.80
CA GLN A 87 11.83 -0.03 -5.51
C GLN A 87 11.01 -1.26 -5.12
N GLU A 88 10.04 -1.10 -4.22
CA GLU A 88 9.12 -2.18 -3.80
C GLU A 88 8.27 -2.68 -4.97
N HIS A 89 7.85 -1.79 -5.87
CA HIS A 89 7.08 -2.18 -7.06
C HIS A 89 7.92 -3.00 -8.04
N GLN A 90 9.17 -2.61 -8.28
CA GLN A 90 10.08 -3.36 -9.13
C GLN A 90 10.43 -4.74 -8.51
N ALA A 91 10.58 -4.81 -7.19
CA ALA A 91 10.81 -6.08 -6.49
C ALA A 91 9.62 -7.04 -6.63
N GLU A 92 8.38 -6.52 -6.53
CA GLU A 92 7.18 -7.33 -6.75
C GLU A 92 7.07 -7.85 -8.19
N LEU A 93 7.39 -7.03 -9.18
CA LEU A 93 7.41 -7.46 -10.59
C LEU A 93 8.46 -8.56 -10.81
N ALA A 94 9.63 -8.45 -10.18
CA ALA A 94 10.65 -9.51 -10.22
C ALA A 94 10.12 -10.81 -9.62
N LEU A 95 9.50 -10.75 -8.43
CA LEU A 95 8.92 -11.90 -7.75
C LEU A 95 7.80 -12.56 -8.56
N ILE A 96 6.92 -11.77 -9.18
CA ILE A 96 5.87 -12.27 -10.08
C ILE A 96 6.48 -13.10 -11.20
N ASN A 97 7.50 -12.59 -11.87
CA ASN A 97 8.15 -13.32 -12.97
C ASN A 97 8.92 -14.57 -12.49
N GLN A 98 9.53 -14.53 -11.30
CA GLN A 98 10.16 -15.70 -10.67
C GLN A 98 9.13 -16.80 -10.34
N ASN A 99 7.96 -16.41 -9.81
CA ASN A 99 6.89 -17.34 -9.51
C ASN A 99 6.32 -18.00 -10.78
N GLU A 100 6.20 -17.25 -11.87
CA GLU A 100 5.78 -17.84 -13.15
C GLU A 100 6.82 -18.81 -13.72
N LEU A 101 8.12 -18.53 -13.56
CA LEU A 101 9.18 -19.48 -13.92
C LEU A 101 9.07 -20.78 -13.12
N ALA A 102 8.90 -20.69 -11.80
CA ALA A 102 8.71 -21.87 -10.95
C ALA A 102 7.46 -22.67 -11.37
N THR A 103 6.37 -21.94 -11.73
CA THR A 103 5.13 -22.58 -12.21
C THR A 103 5.34 -23.36 -13.51
N LEU A 104 6.16 -22.87 -14.42
CA LEU A 104 6.51 -23.59 -15.65
C LEU A 104 7.31 -24.86 -15.37
N ASP A 105 8.02 -24.91 -14.22
CA ASP A 105 8.72 -26.11 -13.71
C ASP A 105 7.81 -26.95 -12.79
N HIS A 106 6.49 -26.73 -12.82
CA HIS A 106 5.45 -27.40 -12.00
C HIS A 106 5.55 -27.14 -10.50
N ASP A 107 6.31 -26.15 -10.05
CA ASP A 107 6.26 -25.66 -8.67
C ASP A 107 5.37 -24.41 -8.59
N PHE A 108 4.19 -24.56 -8.02
CA PHE A 108 3.22 -23.49 -7.78
C PHE A 108 2.76 -23.44 -6.33
N THR A 109 3.56 -24.01 -5.43
CA THR A 109 3.27 -24.05 -3.98
C THR A 109 3.29 -22.69 -3.31
N MET A 110 3.87 -21.68 -3.96
CA MET A 110 3.86 -20.29 -3.49
C MET A 110 2.48 -19.60 -3.58
N PHE A 111 1.53 -20.17 -4.32
CA PHE A 111 0.18 -19.64 -4.40
C PHE A 111 -0.74 -20.29 -3.38
N ALA A 112 -1.72 -19.52 -2.86
CA ALA A 112 -2.72 -20.05 -1.94
C ALA A 112 -3.52 -21.18 -2.60
N ASP A 113 -3.67 -22.27 -1.88
CA ASP A 113 -4.27 -23.51 -2.37
C ASP A 113 -5.81 -23.55 -2.34
N GLY A 114 -6.42 -22.53 -1.72
CA GLY A 114 -7.88 -22.44 -1.63
C GLY A 114 -8.54 -23.48 -0.72
N ALA A 115 -7.80 -24.14 0.17
CA ALA A 115 -8.35 -25.14 1.09
C ALA A 115 -9.54 -24.63 1.92
N ALA A 116 -9.58 -23.32 2.22
CA ALA A 116 -10.69 -22.67 2.91
C ALA A 116 -12.01 -22.66 2.11
N TYR A 117 -11.97 -22.92 0.81
CA TYR A 117 -13.14 -22.97 -0.08
C TYR A 117 -13.65 -24.41 -0.33
N GLN A 118 -13.00 -25.41 0.25
CA GLN A 118 -13.48 -26.79 0.14
C GLN A 118 -14.87 -26.92 0.75
N ASP A 119 -15.80 -27.46 -0.05
CA ASP A 119 -17.15 -27.84 0.39
C ASP A 119 -17.37 -29.32 0.10
N PRO A 120 -17.42 -30.19 1.13
CA PRO A 120 -17.67 -31.61 0.96
C PRO A 120 -19.01 -31.95 0.35
N LEU A 121 -19.97 -31.01 0.39
CA LEU A 121 -21.33 -31.19 -0.16
C LEU A 121 -21.42 -30.77 -1.63
N HIS A 122 -20.40 -30.10 -2.16
CA HIS A 122 -20.36 -29.70 -3.57
C HIS A 122 -20.16 -30.93 -4.47
N PRO A 123 -21.01 -31.18 -5.47
CA PRO A 123 -21.06 -32.47 -6.19
C PRO A 123 -19.76 -32.83 -6.92
N ASN A 124 -18.96 -31.86 -7.36
CA ASN A 124 -17.81 -32.13 -8.24
C ASN A 124 -16.51 -31.54 -7.72
N SER A 125 -16.47 -30.79 -6.59
CA SER A 125 -15.29 -30.06 -6.18
C SER A 125 -14.14 -30.97 -5.74
N ILE A 126 -14.48 -32.13 -5.15
CA ILE A 126 -13.50 -33.14 -4.70
C ILE A 126 -12.99 -33.95 -5.89
N ASP A 127 -13.90 -34.46 -6.75
CA ASP A 127 -13.54 -35.30 -7.89
C ASP A 127 -12.68 -34.58 -8.93
N LEU A 128 -12.79 -33.24 -9.00
CA LEU A 128 -12.01 -32.39 -9.91
C LEU A 128 -10.79 -31.75 -9.25
N ASP A 129 -10.46 -32.11 -8.01
CA ASP A 129 -9.35 -31.50 -7.24
C ASP A 129 -9.34 -29.97 -7.34
N LEU A 130 -10.53 -29.35 -7.14
CA LEU A 130 -10.65 -27.90 -7.34
C LEU A 130 -9.89 -27.09 -6.29
N PHE A 131 -9.82 -27.55 -5.03
CA PHE A 131 -9.23 -26.82 -3.92
C PHE A 131 -8.29 -27.72 -3.09
N GLY A 132 -7.30 -27.10 -2.45
CA GLY A 132 -6.30 -27.80 -1.64
C GLY A 132 -4.91 -27.81 -2.31
N PRO A 133 -3.92 -28.45 -1.69
CA PRO A 133 -2.58 -28.51 -2.24
C PRO A 133 -2.54 -29.19 -3.62
N TYR A 134 -1.82 -28.60 -4.55
CA TYR A 134 -1.66 -29.02 -5.95
C TYR A 134 -2.98 -29.03 -6.75
N SER A 135 -4.00 -28.31 -6.30
CA SER A 135 -5.32 -28.22 -6.93
C SER A 135 -5.32 -27.30 -8.16
N PHE A 136 -6.42 -27.38 -8.92
CA PHE A 136 -6.66 -26.48 -10.05
C PHE A 136 -6.74 -25.02 -9.62
N TYR A 137 -7.34 -24.73 -8.44
CA TYR A 137 -7.36 -23.39 -7.88
C TYR A 137 -5.94 -22.87 -7.63
N GLN A 138 -5.10 -23.65 -6.94
CA GLN A 138 -3.72 -23.25 -6.65
C GLN A 138 -2.92 -22.96 -7.92
N TYR A 139 -3.04 -23.80 -8.94
CA TYR A 139 -2.37 -23.62 -10.22
C TYR A 139 -2.81 -22.35 -10.94
N THR A 140 -4.11 -22.03 -10.92
CA THR A 140 -4.67 -20.86 -11.62
C THR A 140 -4.67 -19.58 -10.79
N ASN A 141 -4.50 -19.66 -9.48
CA ASN A 141 -4.62 -18.53 -8.58
C ASN A 141 -3.52 -17.48 -8.80
N ARG A 142 -3.91 -16.37 -9.42
CA ARG A 142 -3.10 -15.15 -9.55
C ARG A 142 -3.84 -13.96 -8.95
N THR A 143 -4.72 -14.22 -7.98
CA THR A 143 -5.45 -13.16 -7.31
C THR A 143 -4.55 -12.41 -6.32
N SER A 144 -4.74 -11.12 -6.21
CA SER A 144 -3.97 -10.25 -5.32
C SER A 144 -4.82 -9.66 -4.20
N THR A 145 -6.14 -9.90 -4.24
CA THR A 145 -7.07 -9.40 -3.24
C THR A 145 -7.95 -10.52 -2.70
N ALA A 146 -8.39 -10.39 -1.45
CA ALA A 146 -9.28 -11.35 -0.82
C ALA A 146 -10.64 -11.46 -1.55
N LEU A 147 -11.12 -10.35 -2.11
CA LEU A 147 -12.34 -10.34 -2.94
C LEU A 147 -12.11 -11.10 -4.25
N GLY A 148 -10.96 -10.90 -4.90
CA GLY A 148 -10.57 -11.62 -6.10
C GLY A 148 -10.44 -13.12 -5.86
N ALA A 149 -9.84 -13.52 -4.74
CA ALA A 149 -9.72 -14.92 -4.35
C ALA A 149 -11.08 -15.60 -4.16
N ASN A 150 -12.01 -14.95 -3.45
CA ASN A 150 -13.37 -15.42 -3.29
C ASN A 150 -14.12 -15.50 -4.62
N TYR A 151 -13.92 -14.52 -5.50
CA TYR A 151 -14.55 -14.51 -6.81
C TYR A 151 -14.04 -15.66 -7.69
N LEU A 152 -12.71 -15.90 -7.70
CA LEU A 152 -12.12 -17.04 -8.41
C LEU A 152 -12.70 -18.36 -7.90
N ALA A 153 -12.77 -18.56 -6.57
CA ALA A 153 -13.38 -19.76 -6.00
C ALA A 153 -14.84 -19.93 -6.42
N SER A 154 -15.63 -18.84 -6.41
CA SER A 154 -17.01 -18.89 -6.85
C SER A 154 -17.16 -19.21 -8.34
N MET A 155 -16.24 -18.73 -9.19
CA MET A 155 -16.22 -19.05 -10.61
C MET A 155 -16.00 -20.55 -10.89
N LEU A 156 -15.26 -21.24 -10.03
CA LEU A 156 -14.96 -22.66 -10.18
C LEU A 156 -16.12 -23.55 -9.68
N THR A 157 -16.96 -23.03 -8.80
CA THR A 157 -18.04 -23.81 -8.16
C THR A 157 -19.44 -23.47 -8.70
N THR A 158 -19.61 -22.33 -9.38
CA THR A 158 -20.92 -21.89 -9.83
C THR A 158 -21.14 -22.20 -11.31
N ASN A 159 -22.24 -22.87 -11.62
CA ASN A 159 -22.66 -23.08 -13.00
C ASN A 159 -23.20 -21.77 -13.60
N VAL A 160 -22.75 -21.47 -14.80
CA VAL A 160 -23.17 -20.28 -15.57
C VAL A 160 -23.62 -20.68 -16.97
N ASP A 161 -24.40 -19.84 -17.61
CA ASP A 161 -24.90 -20.05 -18.96
C ASP A 161 -23.78 -19.89 -20.01
N SER A 162 -24.02 -20.44 -21.19
CA SER A 162 -23.07 -20.43 -22.31
C SER A 162 -22.69 -19.04 -22.76
N THR A 163 -23.60 -18.07 -22.72
CA THR A 163 -23.36 -16.67 -23.09
C THR A 163 -22.37 -16.00 -22.14
N THR A 164 -22.52 -16.23 -20.83
CA THR A 164 -21.58 -15.74 -19.81
C THR A 164 -20.19 -16.35 -19.99
N ILE A 165 -20.11 -17.65 -20.32
CA ILE A 165 -18.84 -18.33 -20.61
C ILE A 165 -18.13 -17.65 -21.77
N GLN A 166 -18.83 -17.42 -22.89
CA GLN A 166 -18.26 -16.80 -24.09
C GLN A 166 -17.75 -15.37 -23.80
N LYS A 167 -18.52 -14.56 -23.07
CA LYS A 167 -18.09 -13.22 -22.65
C LYS A 167 -16.83 -13.26 -21.79
N ARG A 168 -16.76 -14.17 -20.82
CA ARG A 168 -15.56 -14.37 -19.99
C ARG A 168 -14.35 -14.82 -20.80
N GLN A 169 -14.54 -15.76 -21.73
CA GLN A 169 -13.46 -16.23 -22.62
C GLN A 169 -12.91 -15.11 -23.50
N ALA A 170 -13.78 -14.24 -24.06
CA ALA A 170 -13.36 -13.07 -24.82
C ALA A 170 -12.51 -12.11 -23.97
N SER A 171 -12.98 -11.81 -22.74
CA SER A 171 -12.25 -10.97 -21.78
C SER A 171 -10.89 -11.57 -21.39
N ILE A 172 -10.82 -12.87 -21.13
CA ILE A 172 -9.57 -13.58 -20.82
C ILE A 172 -8.60 -13.48 -22.00
N LYS A 173 -9.10 -13.67 -23.23
CA LYS A 173 -8.28 -13.58 -24.44
C LYS A 173 -7.69 -12.18 -24.61
N GLU A 174 -8.47 -11.13 -24.40
CA GLU A 174 -7.99 -9.75 -24.45
C GLU A 174 -6.92 -9.49 -23.39
N LEU A 175 -7.21 -9.83 -22.13
CA LEU A 175 -6.28 -9.63 -21.02
C LEU A 175 -5.01 -10.48 -21.14
N SER A 176 -5.10 -11.67 -21.72
CA SER A 176 -3.95 -12.57 -21.89
C SER A 176 -2.88 -11.99 -22.81
N ALA A 177 -3.27 -11.19 -23.77
CA ALA A 177 -2.35 -10.55 -24.71
C ALA A 177 -1.49 -9.45 -24.09
N ASP A 178 -1.92 -8.86 -22.98
CA ASP A 178 -1.22 -7.76 -22.32
C ASP A 178 -0.55 -8.22 -21.02
N LEU A 179 0.60 -8.83 -21.15
CA LEU A 179 1.38 -9.34 -20.01
C LEU A 179 1.80 -8.21 -19.06
N GLU A 180 2.22 -7.07 -19.60
CA GLU A 180 2.73 -5.96 -18.81
C GLU A 180 1.64 -5.37 -17.92
N TRP A 181 0.48 -5.09 -18.49
CA TRP A 181 -0.67 -4.59 -17.73
C TRP A 181 -1.07 -5.54 -16.60
N ARG A 182 -1.15 -6.85 -16.89
CA ARG A 182 -1.52 -7.87 -15.89
C ARG A 182 -0.51 -7.96 -14.75
N GLN A 183 0.80 -7.92 -15.05
CA GLN A 183 1.83 -7.96 -14.03
C GLN A 183 1.82 -6.72 -13.14
N HIS A 184 1.64 -5.53 -13.73
CA HIS A 184 1.48 -4.30 -12.95
C HIS A 184 0.22 -4.31 -12.10
N PHE A 185 -0.91 -4.78 -12.63
CA PHE A 185 -2.14 -4.95 -11.87
C PHE A 185 -1.94 -5.86 -10.66
N LEU A 186 -1.31 -7.01 -10.86
CA LEU A 186 -0.99 -7.95 -9.79
C LEU A 186 -0.05 -7.34 -8.74
N ALA A 187 1.00 -6.62 -9.19
CA ALA A 187 1.96 -5.96 -8.31
C ALA A 187 1.31 -4.85 -7.45
N TYR A 188 0.36 -4.09 -8.00
CA TYR A 188 -0.41 -3.11 -7.23
C TYR A 188 -1.29 -3.79 -6.19
N GLY A 189 -1.94 -4.89 -6.54
CA GLY A 189 -2.81 -5.62 -5.62
C GLY A 189 -2.06 -6.31 -4.48
N ARG A 190 -0.88 -6.89 -4.73
CA ARG A 190 -0.07 -7.59 -3.71
C ARG A 190 0.49 -6.69 -2.61
N LYS A 191 0.60 -5.39 -2.85
CA LYS A 191 1.00 -4.41 -1.82
C LYS A 191 -0.01 -4.23 -0.71
N ALA A 192 -1.24 -4.68 -0.91
CA ALA A 192 -2.25 -4.72 0.14
C ALA A 192 -2.08 -6.02 0.93
N GLU A 193 -1.85 -5.93 2.23
CA GLU A 193 -2.16 -7.03 3.14
C GLU A 193 -3.69 -7.15 3.21
N ASP A 194 -4.31 -7.55 2.09
CA ASP A 194 -5.77 -7.55 1.94
C ASP A 194 -6.34 -8.87 2.47
N THR A 195 -6.83 -8.83 3.69
CA THR A 195 -7.59 -9.94 4.27
C THR A 195 -9.09 -9.61 4.25
N LEU A 196 -9.94 -10.63 4.25
CA LEU A 196 -11.40 -10.44 4.38
C LEU A 196 -11.77 -9.66 5.63
N GLU A 197 -10.98 -9.81 6.70
CA GLU A 197 -11.17 -9.05 7.93
C GLU A 197 -10.94 -7.55 7.70
N GLN A 198 -9.89 -7.16 6.99
CA GLN A 198 -9.61 -5.76 6.64
C GLN A 198 -10.68 -5.16 5.73
N VAL A 199 -11.17 -5.92 4.76
CA VAL A 199 -12.32 -5.50 3.91
C VAL A 199 -13.57 -5.26 4.78
N ASN A 200 -13.84 -6.14 5.74
CA ASN A 200 -14.98 -5.99 6.65
C ASN A 200 -14.79 -4.83 7.63
N LEU A 201 -13.56 -4.59 8.11
CA LEU A 201 -13.24 -3.41 8.91
C LEU A 201 -13.44 -2.11 8.11
N LEU A 202 -13.00 -2.08 6.85
CA LEU A 202 -13.24 -0.94 5.96
C LEU A 202 -14.74 -0.70 5.73
N LYS A 203 -15.53 -1.75 5.47
CA LYS A 203 -17.00 -1.64 5.34
C LYS A 203 -17.66 -1.13 6.61
N LYS A 204 -17.21 -1.57 7.79
CA LYS A 204 -17.68 -1.05 9.09
C LYS A 204 -17.31 0.42 9.26
N TRP A 205 -16.06 0.78 8.95
CA TRP A 205 -15.58 2.15 9.05
C TRP A 205 -16.37 3.13 8.17
N ILE A 206 -16.66 2.77 6.91
CA ILE A 206 -17.48 3.59 6.00
C ILE A 206 -18.90 3.82 6.55
N LYS A 207 -19.46 2.82 7.24
CA LYS A 207 -20.81 2.91 7.85
C LYS A 207 -20.84 3.59 9.21
N GLN A 208 -19.68 3.83 9.85
CA GLN A 208 -19.63 4.51 11.14
C GLN A 208 -19.94 5.99 10.97
N ALA A 209 -20.74 6.51 11.90
CA ALA A 209 -20.97 7.96 11.98
C ALA A 209 -19.65 8.67 12.28
N PRO A 210 -19.39 9.83 11.63
CA PRO A 210 -18.15 10.56 11.86
C PRO A 210 -18.01 10.92 13.33
N PHE A 211 -16.79 10.70 13.88
CA PHE A 211 -16.49 11.08 15.25
C PHE A 211 -16.50 12.61 15.36
N ILE A 212 -17.65 13.16 15.78
CA ILE A 212 -17.80 14.59 16.02
C ILE A 212 -17.70 14.81 17.54
N ILE A 213 -16.80 15.68 17.96
CA ILE A 213 -16.74 16.12 19.35
C ILE A 213 -17.98 16.99 19.62
N PRO A 214 -18.97 16.49 20.39
CA PRO A 214 -20.27 17.18 20.48
C PRO A 214 -20.19 18.51 21.26
N ASN A 215 -19.19 18.65 22.13
CA ASN A 215 -19.04 19.82 22.98
C ASN A 215 -18.22 20.93 22.30
N ARG A 216 -18.87 22.06 21.99
CA ARG A 216 -18.23 23.23 21.37
C ARG A 216 -17.09 23.80 22.21
N LEU A 217 -17.24 23.81 23.52
CA LEU A 217 -16.21 24.26 24.48
C LEU A 217 -14.97 23.36 24.41
N LEU A 218 -15.16 22.03 24.37
CA LEU A 218 -14.04 21.08 24.26
C LEU A 218 -13.30 21.25 22.93
N ARG A 219 -14.04 21.48 21.84
CA ARG A 219 -13.44 21.75 20.52
C ARG A 219 -12.60 23.04 20.52
N ALA A 220 -13.14 24.12 21.09
CA ALA A 220 -12.40 25.37 21.23
C ALA A 220 -11.16 25.18 22.12
N LEU A 221 -11.29 24.46 23.22
CA LEU A 221 -10.16 24.14 24.12
C LEU A 221 -9.06 23.35 23.42
N LEU A 222 -9.41 22.34 22.61
CA LEU A 222 -8.45 21.54 21.86
C LEU A 222 -7.70 22.34 20.79
N ILE A 223 -8.30 23.40 20.26
CA ILE A 223 -7.64 24.29 19.28
C ILE A 223 -6.80 25.36 19.99
N LEU A 224 -7.35 25.96 21.07
CA LEU A 224 -6.68 27.07 21.75
C LEU A 224 -5.53 26.62 22.66
N MET A 225 -5.66 25.43 23.29
CA MET A 225 -4.66 24.93 24.23
C MET A 225 -3.25 24.79 23.62
N PRO A 226 -3.05 24.17 22.43
CA PRO A 226 -1.73 24.09 21.82
C PRO A 226 -1.14 25.48 21.53
N ILE A 227 -1.94 26.42 21.09
CA ILE A 227 -1.51 27.79 20.79
C ILE A 227 -1.08 28.48 22.08
N LEU A 228 -1.89 28.41 23.12
CA LEU A 228 -1.60 29.02 24.43
C LEU A 228 -0.36 28.41 25.07
N THR A 229 -0.27 27.06 25.10
CA THR A 229 0.89 26.40 25.69
C THR A 229 2.18 26.69 24.93
N THR A 230 2.13 26.76 23.59
CA THR A 230 3.28 27.12 22.78
C THR A 230 3.70 28.59 23.02
N ALA A 231 2.76 29.50 23.14
CA ALA A 231 3.04 30.91 23.44
C ALA A 231 3.65 31.08 24.82
N VAL A 232 3.07 30.42 25.85
CA VAL A 232 3.59 30.46 27.23
C VAL A 232 4.96 29.79 27.33
N PHE A 233 5.17 28.67 26.65
CA PHE A 233 6.48 28.01 26.58
C PHE A 233 7.55 28.93 25.94
N ALA A 234 7.22 29.54 24.81
CA ALA A 234 8.12 30.51 24.14
C ALA A 234 8.44 31.71 25.00
N TRP A 235 7.47 32.23 25.78
CA TRP A 235 7.68 33.32 26.72
C TRP A 235 8.68 32.94 27.82
N PHE A 236 8.54 31.76 28.46
CA PHE A 236 9.47 31.29 29.47
C PHE A 236 10.87 31.00 28.91
N LEU A 237 10.96 30.51 27.66
CA LEU A 237 12.24 30.38 26.96
C LEU A 237 12.92 31.73 26.74
N TYR A 238 12.17 32.76 26.35
CA TYR A 238 12.69 34.13 26.20
C TYR A 238 13.23 34.69 27.54
N GLN A 239 12.53 34.36 28.65
CA GLN A 239 12.96 34.74 30.02
C GLN A 239 14.09 33.85 30.56
N GLN A 240 14.62 32.89 29.80
CA GLN A 240 15.63 31.92 30.20
C GLN A 240 15.19 31.02 31.38
N GLN A 241 13.89 30.89 31.61
CA GLN A 241 13.30 30.09 32.69
C GLN A 241 12.81 28.74 32.15
N PHE A 242 13.73 27.91 31.69
CA PHE A 242 13.42 26.63 31.00
C PHE A 242 12.53 25.72 31.83
N PHE A 243 12.74 25.63 33.16
CA PHE A 243 11.95 24.79 34.06
C PHE A 243 10.43 25.15 34.03
N PHE A 244 10.11 26.43 34.14
CA PHE A 244 8.71 26.88 34.07
C PHE A 244 8.10 26.73 32.68
N GLY A 245 8.91 26.84 31.63
CA GLY A 245 8.50 26.52 30.27
C GLY A 245 8.03 25.07 30.15
N VAL A 246 8.83 24.09 30.62
CA VAL A 246 8.43 22.67 30.61
C VAL A 246 7.19 22.43 31.50
N LEU A 247 7.10 23.09 32.64
CA LEU A 247 5.94 22.96 33.53
C LEU A 247 4.63 23.44 32.87
N SER A 248 4.70 24.44 31.99
CA SER A 248 3.55 24.97 31.25
C SER A 248 2.90 23.97 30.29
N LEU A 249 3.59 22.86 29.96
CA LEU A 249 3.05 21.80 29.09
C LEU A 249 2.12 20.82 29.87
N LEU A 250 2.17 20.77 31.21
CA LEU A 250 1.41 19.81 32.02
C LEU A 250 -0.11 19.88 31.81
N PRO A 251 -0.76 21.04 31.72
CA PRO A 251 -2.22 21.11 31.48
C PRO A 251 -2.61 20.50 30.13
N ALA A 252 -1.80 20.73 29.08
CA ALA A 252 -2.03 20.15 27.76
C ALA A 252 -1.86 18.63 27.78
N LEU A 253 -0.84 18.11 28.47
CA LEU A 253 -0.61 16.68 28.67
C LEU A 253 -1.74 16.01 29.45
N ALA A 254 -2.26 16.65 30.50
CA ALA A 254 -3.38 16.15 31.28
C ALA A 254 -4.67 16.05 30.45
N LEU A 255 -4.95 17.06 29.61
CA LEU A 255 -6.07 17.04 28.68
C LEU A 255 -5.91 15.93 27.62
N LEU A 256 -4.72 15.79 27.07
CA LEU A 256 -4.40 14.75 26.08
C LEU A 256 -4.57 13.35 26.65
N ARG A 257 -4.06 13.10 27.88
CA ARG A 257 -4.13 11.79 28.54
C ARG A 257 -5.56 11.25 28.63
N LYS A 258 -6.54 12.12 28.91
CA LYS A 258 -7.95 11.73 29.02
C LYS A 258 -8.54 11.23 27.70
N HIS A 259 -8.03 11.70 26.57
CA HIS A 259 -8.60 11.42 25.25
C HIS A 259 -7.71 10.53 24.37
N VAL A 260 -6.46 10.28 24.80
CA VAL A 260 -5.45 9.59 23.98
C VAL A 260 -5.89 8.20 23.52
N LEU A 261 -6.52 7.41 24.39
CA LEU A 261 -6.97 6.05 24.04
C LEU A 261 -8.03 6.08 22.93
N LYS A 262 -8.97 7.00 23.02
CA LYS A 262 -10.02 7.15 22.02
C LYS A 262 -9.48 7.71 20.70
N VAL A 263 -8.57 8.67 20.78
CA VAL A 263 -7.89 9.23 19.60
C VAL A 263 -7.04 8.16 18.90
N ASN A 264 -6.30 7.36 19.69
CA ASN A 264 -5.48 6.29 19.13
C ASN A 264 -6.33 5.21 18.43
N SER A 265 -7.43 4.80 19.02
CA SER A 265 -8.33 3.82 18.40
C SER A 265 -8.93 4.33 17.08
N VAL A 266 -9.33 5.61 17.03
CA VAL A 266 -9.80 6.23 15.78
C VAL A 266 -8.65 6.36 14.78
N HIS A 267 -7.47 6.73 15.22
CA HIS A 267 -6.28 6.85 14.37
C HIS A 267 -5.89 5.50 13.76
N GLU A 268 -5.85 4.44 14.54
CA GLU A 268 -5.56 3.09 14.03
C GLU A 268 -6.58 2.66 12.98
N GLN A 269 -7.88 2.79 13.26
CA GLN A 269 -8.94 2.48 12.31
C GLN A 269 -8.82 3.30 11.02
N THR A 270 -8.54 4.59 11.13
CA THR A 270 -8.39 5.50 9.98
C THR A 270 -7.14 5.13 9.17
N THR A 271 -6.03 4.78 9.83
CA THR A 271 -4.78 4.39 9.15
C THR A 271 -4.96 3.08 8.36
N HIS A 272 -5.67 2.10 8.93
CA HIS A 272 -5.98 0.86 8.21
C HIS A 272 -6.91 1.12 7.02
N ALA A 273 -7.95 1.94 7.21
CA ALA A 273 -8.86 2.32 6.13
C ALA A 273 -8.13 3.11 5.01
N GLU A 274 -7.25 4.05 5.37
CA GLU A 274 -6.46 4.81 4.40
C GLU A 274 -5.55 3.89 3.56
N LYS A 275 -4.85 2.95 4.20
CA LYS A 275 -4.00 1.99 3.49
C LYS A 275 -4.82 1.17 2.49
N ALA A 276 -5.92 0.58 2.94
CA ALA A 276 -6.80 -0.20 2.07
C ALA A 276 -7.33 0.62 0.89
N LEU A 277 -7.88 1.82 1.15
CA LEU A 277 -8.39 2.72 0.11
C LEU A 277 -7.30 3.12 -0.90
N ARG A 278 -6.09 3.39 -0.44
CA ARG A 278 -4.96 3.74 -1.32
C ARG A 278 -4.61 2.59 -2.27
N HIS A 279 -4.65 1.35 -1.81
CA HIS A 279 -4.38 0.18 -2.65
C HIS A 279 -5.49 -0.03 -3.70
N TYR A 280 -6.75 0.02 -3.28
CA TYR A 280 -7.87 -0.07 -4.23
C TYR A 280 -7.87 1.09 -5.23
N ALA A 281 -7.52 2.31 -4.81
CA ALA A 281 -7.39 3.46 -5.70
C ALA A 281 -6.31 3.25 -6.77
N LEU A 282 -5.19 2.59 -6.46
CA LEU A 282 -4.16 2.26 -7.45
C LEU A 282 -4.67 1.23 -8.46
N LEU A 283 -5.38 0.20 -8.01
CA LEU A 283 -5.99 -0.81 -8.88
C LEU A 283 -7.04 -0.20 -9.80
N ILE A 284 -7.97 0.59 -9.24
CA ILE A 284 -9.01 1.28 -10.01
C ILE A 284 -8.37 2.21 -11.05
N LYS A 285 -7.41 3.03 -10.63
CA LYS A 285 -6.69 3.91 -11.56
C LYS A 285 -6.02 3.14 -12.69
N HIS A 286 -5.44 1.97 -12.39
CA HIS A 286 -4.81 1.13 -13.42
C HIS A 286 -5.82 0.55 -14.40
N ILE A 287 -7.02 0.19 -13.92
CA ILE A 287 -8.15 -0.23 -14.77
C ILE A 287 -8.62 0.95 -15.64
N GLU A 288 -8.87 2.12 -15.05
CA GLU A 288 -9.39 3.30 -15.76
C GLU A 288 -8.44 3.83 -16.85
N THR A 289 -7.13 3.59 -16.70
CA THR A 289 -6.15 4.01 -17.72
C THR A 289 -6.07 3.09 -18.92
N LYS A 290 -6.70 1.91 -18.86
CA LYS A 290 -6.73 0.95 -19.97
C LYS A 290 -8.04 1.09 -20.75
N GLY A 291 -7.93 1.29 -22.07
CA GLY A 291 -9.08 1.13 -22.96
C GLY A 291 -9.30 -0.36 -23.22
N PHE A 292 -10.42 -0.91 -22.76
CA PHE A 292 -10.83 -2.29 -23.03
C PHE A 292 -11.64 -2.37 -24.33
N GLU A 293 -11.50 -3.47 -25.08
CA GLU A 293 -12.20 -3.71 -26.33
C GLU A 293 -13.47 -4.53 -26.14
N THR A 294 -13.44 -5.51 -25.23
CA THR A 294 -14.60 -6.37 -24.96
C THR A 294 -15.65 -5.65 -24.11
N GLU A 295 -16.92 -5.75 -24.54
CA GLU A 295 -18.09 -5.17 -23.84
C GLU A 295 -18.11 -5.53 -22.35
N HIS A 296 -17.83 -6.78 -22.02
CA HIS A 296 -17.82 -7.25 -20.64
C HIS A 296 -16.78 -6.58 -19.75
N LEU A 297 -15.63 -6.15 -20.29
CA LEU A 297 -14.61 -5.40 -19.55
C LEU A 297 -14.89 -3.89 -19.53
N GLN A 298 -15.63 -3.38 -20.52
CA GLN A 298 -16.05 -1.97 -20.58
C GLN A 298 -17.15 -1.65 -19.55
N ASP A 299 -17.97 -2.66 -19.20
CA ASP A 299 -19.06 -2.54 -18.23
C ASP A 299 -18.59 -2.63 -16.76
N LEU A 300 -17.30 -2.85 -16.51
CA LEU A 300 -16.69 -2.92 -15.18
C LEU A 300 -16.25 -1.52 -14.68
#